data_8a7cd28b65c95344bbd0f7e840f552bc
#
_entry.id   8a7cd28b65c95344bbd0f7e840f552bc
#
_cell.length_a   1.000
_cell.length_b   1.000
_cell.length_c   1.000
_cell.angle_alpha   90.00
_cell.angle_beta   90.00
_cell.angle_gamma   90.00
#
_symmetry.space_group_name_H-M   'P 1'
#
loop_
_entity.id
_entity.type
_entity.pdbx_description
1 polymer ?
#
loop_
_entity_poly.entity_id
_entity_poly.type
_entity_poly.pdbx_seq_one_letter_code
_entity_poly.pdbx_strand_id
1 'polypeptide(L)'
;ACQGAQLVLVDRAAQVAELANELTADGATAVHTLADLETWQGADDAAKFALEQFDRIDVCINAVGGTIWSRPYEHYDPDKIQAEITRSLFPTLWMTRAVLPSMKARQSGTIVNVSSVATRGVNRVPYSAAKGGVNALTAALAMEAAADGIRVVATAPGGTEAPPRTIPRGPGPEGAQEEQWAQQVVDQTVDSSLMQRYGTLREQAEPIVFLASDAASYITGTVLPVGGGDQGM
;
A
#
# COMPACT_ATOMS: atom_id res chain seq x y z
N ALA A 1 -5.39 -3.16 -15.47
CA ALA A 1 -6.17 -3.81 -16.56
C ALA A 1 -6.47 -2.83 -17.70
N CYS A 2 -7.28 -1.80 -17.47
CA CYS A 2 -7.73 -0.87 -18.53
C CYS A 2 -6.63 -0.15 -19.33
N GLN A 3 -5.40 -0.16 -18.86
CA GLN A 3 -4.22 0.41 -19.53
C GLN A 3 -3.39 -0.64 -20.30
N GLY A 4 -3.91 -1.86 -20.48
CA GLY A 4 -3.24 -2.93 -21.20
C GLY A 4 -2.12 -3.65 -20.43
N ALA A 5 -1.99 -3.44 -19.12
CA ALA A 5 -1.01 -4.14 -18.29
C ALA A 5 -1.41 -5.60 -18.07
N GLN A 6 -0.41 -6.50 -18.09
CA GLN A 6 -0.54 -7.85 -17.56
C GLN A 6 -0.40 -7.80 -16.04
N LEU A 7 -1.26 -8.51 -15.32
CA LEU A 7 -1.39 -8.37 -13.87
C LEU A 7 -1.06 -9.67 -13.14
N VAL A 8 -0.25 -9.54 -12.09
CA VAL A 8 -0.13 -10.55 -11.04
C VAL A 8 -0.76 -9.97 -9.78
N LEU A 9 -1.85 -10.57 -9.34
CA LEU A 9 -2.55 -10.19 -8.12
C LEU A 9 -2.06 -11.07 -6.97
N VAL A 10 -1.64 -10.45 -5.88
CA VAL A 10 -1.09 -11.14 -4.72
C VAL A 10 -1.85 -10.74 -3.47
N ASP A 11 -2.43 -11.70 -2.79
CA ASP A 11 -3.04 -11.54 -1.48
C ASP A 11 -2.95 -12.87 -0.70
N ARG A 12 -3.10 -12.82 0.60
CA ARG A 12 -3.25 -14.04 1.42
C ARG A 12 -4.67 -14.59 1.40
N ALA A 13 -5.63 -13.80 0.94
CA ALA A 13 -7.03 -14.12 0.90
C ALA A 13 -7.42 -14.76 -0.44
N ALA A 14 -8.17 -15.89 -0.41
CA ALA A 14 -8.57 -16.64 -1.59
C ALA A 14 -9.40 -15.82 -2.59
N GLN A 15 -10.06 -14.75 -2.14
CA GLN A 15 -10.85 -13.84 -2.99
C GLN A 15 -10.03 -13.18 -4.10
N VAL A 16 -8.71 -13.15 -4.00
CA VAL A 16 -7.85 -12.64 -5.09
C VAL A 16 -8.03 -13.45 -6.38
N ALA A 17 -8.39 -14.74 -6.28
CA ALA A 17 -8.69 -15.59 -7.42
C ALA A 17 -9.95 -15.14 -8.18
N GLU A 18 -10.99 -14.77 -7.43
CA GLU A 18 -12.25 -14.28 -8.01
C GLU A 18 -11.99 -12.99 -8.80
N LEU A 19 -11.25 -12.04 -8.22
CA LEU A 19 -10.88 -10.80 -8.90
C LEU A 19 -10.03 -11.04 -10.15
N ALA A 20 -9.09 -11.98 -10.14
CA ALA A 20 -8.30 -12.33 -11.32
C ALA A 20 -9.20 -12.89 -12.44
N ASN A 21 -10.16 -13.73 -12.08
CA ASN A 21 -11.12 -14.29 -13.03
C ASN A 21 -12.05 -13.22 -13.62
N GLU A 22 -12.56 -12.31 -12.80
CA GLU A 22 -13.39 -11.17 -13.25
C GLU A 22 -12.62 -10.31 -14.26
N LEU A 23 -11.38 -9.90 -13.92
CA LEU A 23 -10.55 -9.11 -14.83
C LEU A 23 -10.24 -9.83 -16.14
N THR A 24 -10.04 -11.14 -16.08
CA THR A 24 -9.81 -11.96 -17.28
C THR A 24 -11.08 -12.07 -18.14
N ALA A 25 -12.25 -12.20 -17.52
CA ALA A 25 -13.53 -12.19 -18.23
C ALA A 25 -13.79 -10.83 -18.93
N ASP A 26 -13.29 -9.74 -18.35
CA ASP A 26 -13.34 -8.39 -18.93
C ASP A 26 -12.23 -8.14 -19.98
N GLY A 27 -11.47 -9.16 -20.35
CA GLY A 27 -10.46 -9.12 -21.43
C GLY A 27 -9.06 -8.69 -20.98
N ALA A 28 -8.78 -8.59 -19.68
CA ALA A 28 -7.43 -8.37 -19.18
C ALA A 28 -6.63 -9.67 -19.10
N THR A 29 -5.30 -9.57 -19.12
CA THR A 29 -4.42 -10.69 -18.76
C THR A 29 -4.13 -10.57 -17.27
N ALA A 30 -4.76 -11.39 -16.43
CA ALA A 30 -4.61 -11.38 -14.99
C ALA A 30 -4.41 -12.79 -14.44
N VAL A 31 -3.39 -12.98 -13.63
CA VAL A 31 -3.13 -14.19 -12.85
C VAL A 31 -3.05 -13.83 -11.38
N HIS A 32 -3.13 -14.81 -10.48
CA HIS A 32 -3.04 -14.60 -9.05
C HIS A 32 -2.17 -15.62 -8.36
N THR A 33 -1.68 -15.26 -7.18
CA THR A 33 -1.03 -16.17 -6.24
C THR A 33 -1.41 -15.83 -4.81
N LEU A 34 -1.47 -16.85 -3.95
CA LEU A 34 -1.70 -16.68 -2.52
C LEU A 34 -0.35 -16.57 -1.81
N ALA A 35 -0.12 -15.46 -1.11
CA ALA A 35 1.10 -15.26 -0.36
C ALA A 35 0.86 -14.39 0.88
N ASP A 36 1.52 -14.73 1.99
CA ASP A 36 1.58 -13.87 3.16
C ASP A 36 2.77 -12.92 3.04
N LEU A 37 2.49 -11.71 2.59
CA LEU A 37 3.48 -10.66 2.38
C LEU A 37 4.04 -10.07 3.69
N GLU A 38 3.51 -10.43 4.85
CA GLU A 38 4.12 -10.11 6.15
C GLU A 38 5.43 -10.90 6.36
N THR A 39 5.70 -11.91 5.52
CA THR A 39 6.91 -12.74 5.55
C THR A 39 7.80 -12.50 4.33
N TRP A 40 9.12 -12.64 4.50
CA TRP A 40 10.06 -12.63 3.38
C TRP A 40 9.75 -13.72 2.35
N GLN A 41 9.48 -14.95 2.82
CA GLN A 41 9.22 -16.09 1.92
C GLN A 41 8.01 -15.83 1.02
N GLY A 42 6.90 -15.31 1.57
CA GLY A 42 5.72 -15.00 0.78
C GLY A 42 5.99 -13.95 -0.30
N ALA A 43 6.80 -12.92 0.01
CA ALA A 43 7.18 -11.91 -0.97
C ALA A 43 8.13 -12.46 -2.06
N ASP A 44 9.11 -13.28 -1.68
CA ASP A 44 10.05 -13.92 -2.61
C ASP A 44 9.34 -14.87 -3.57
N ASP A 45 8.43 -15.70 -3.06
CA ASP A 45 7.62 -16.62 -3.86
C ASP A 45 6.67 -15.88 -4.81
N ALA A 46 6.05 -14.78 -4.36
CA ALA A 46 5.21 -13.95 -5.21
C ALA A 46 6.00 -13.29 -6.37
N ALA A 47 7.21 -12.81 -6.11
CA ALA A 47 8.07 -12.23 -7.14
C ALA A 47 8.55 -13.31 -8.14
N LYS A 48 8.92 -14.49 -7.67
CA LYS A 48 9.28 -15.65 -8.54
C LYS A 48 8.10 -16.06 -9.41
N PHE A 49 6.91 -16.20 -8.83
CA PHE A 49 5.70 -16.51 -9.59
C PHE A 49 5.44 -15.48 -10.69
N ALA A 50 5.60 -14.19 -10.41
CA ALA A 50 5.43 -13.15 -11.42
C ALA A 50 6.42 -13.28 -12.58
N LEU A 51 7.68 -13.60 -12.28
CA LEU A 51 8.72 -13.84 -13.29
C LEU A 51 8.45 -15.12 -14.10
N GLU A 52 7.97 -16.18 -13.48
CA GLU A 52 7.56 -17.41 -14.17
C GLU A 52 6.39 -17.19 -15.14
N GLN A 53 5.47 -16.30 -14.81
CA GLN A 53 4.30 -16.01 -15.66
C GLN A 53 4.62 -15.08 -16.84
N PHE A 54 5.50 -14.09 -16.64
CA PHE A 54 5.68 -12.99 -17.59
C PHE A 54 7.13 -12.64 -17.92
N ASP A 55 8.11 -13.38 -17.42
CA ASP A 55 9.56 -13.18 -17.57
C ASP A 55 10.08 -11.82 -17.06
N ARG A 56 9.20 -10.94 -16.61
CA ARG A 56 9.54 -9.56 -16.21
C ARG A 56 8.56 -8.97 -15.19
N ILE A 57 9.07 -8.03 -14.41
CA ILE A 57 8.27 -7.17 -13.54
C ILE A 57 8.63 -5.73 -13.87
N ASP A 58 7.69 -4.97 -14.47
CA ASP A 58 7.90 -3.57 -14.83
C ASP A 58 7.47 -2.63 -13.72
N VAL A 59 6.38 -2.99 -13.04
CA VAL A 59 5.78 -2.19 -11.98
C VAL A 59 5.46 -3.09 -10.79
N CYS A 60 5.85 -2.63 -9.59
CA CYS A 60 5.41 -3.22 -8.33
C CYS A 60 4.59 -2.20 -7.54
N ILE A 61 3.33 -2.53 -7.24
CA ILE A 61 2.44 -1.68 -6.44
C ILE A 61 2.28 -2.33 -5.07
N ASN A 62 2.85 -1.71 -4.04
CA ASN A 62 2.80 -2.18 -2.66
C ASN A 62 1.60 -1.57 -1.92
N ALA A 63 0.44 -2.24 -2.00
CA ALA A 63 -0.82 -1.78 -1.42
C ALA A 63 -1.23 -2.50 -0.13
N VAL A 64 -0.51 -3.56 0.27
CA VAL A 64 -0.83 -4.33 1.48
C VAL A 64 -0.47 -3.54 2.73
N GLY A 65 -1.40 -3.52 3.69
CA GLY A 65 -1.26 -2.83 4.96
C GLY A 65 -2.57 -2.25 5.46
N GLY A 66 -2.51 -1.54 6.57
CA GLY A 66 -3.63 -0.83 7.16
C GLY A 66 -3.74 -1.01 8.66
N THR A 67 -4.28 0.00 9.33
CA THR A 67 -4.53 0.02 10.77
C THR A 67 -5.34 -1.21 11.22
N ILE A 68 -4.90 -1.87 12.27
CA ILE A 68 -5.60 -3.00 12.91
C ILE A 68 -6.46 -2.47 14.07
N TRP A 69 -5.88 -1.62 14.92
CA TRP A 69 -6.55 -1.05 16.09
C TRP A 69 -6.51 0.48 16.07
N SER A 70 -7.52 1.09 16.70
CA SER A 70 -7.59 2.54 16.92
C SER A 70 -7.69 2.80 18.41
N ARG A 71 -6.57 3.17 19.06
CA ARG A 71 -6.49 3.47 20.48
C ARG A 71 -5.36 4.44 20.80
N PRO A 72 -5.43 5.22 21.89
CA PRO A 72 -4.32 6.02 22.38
C PRO A 72 -3.07 5.17 22.61
N TYR A 73 -1.88 5.76 22.45
CA TYR A 73 -0.64 4.99 22.41
C TYR A 73 -0.35 4.23 23.72
N GLU A 74 -0.68 4.80 24.88
CA GLU A 74 -0.54 4.17 26.20
C GLU A 74 -1.44 2.92 26.39
N HIS A 75 -2.41 2.71 25.52
CA HIS A 75 -3.29 1.54 25.50
C HIS A 75 -2.87 0.46 24.50
N TYR A 76 -1.74 0.64 23.80
CA TYR A 76 -1.19 -0.41 22.96
C TYR A 76 -0.33 -1.36 23.75
N ASP A 77 -0.70 -2.62 23.81
CA ASP A 77 0.20 -3.68 24.26
C ASP A 77 1.39 -3.83 23.29
N PRO A 78 2.59 -4.22 23.78
CA PRO A 78 3.77 -4.40 22.91
C PRO A 78 3.52 -5.29 21.69
N ASP A 79 2.78 -6.37 21.83
CA ASP A 79 2.46 -7.30 20.74
C ASP A 79 1.59 -6.63 19.66
N LYS A 80 0.67 -5.76 20.06
CA LYS A 80 -0.15 -4.98 19.12
C LYS A 80 0.67 -3.95 18.37
N ILE A 81 1.64 -3.32 19.04
CA ILE A 81 2.59 -2.41 18.37
C ILE A 81 3.37 -3.18 17.29
N GLN A 82 3.91 -4.35 17.64
CA GLN A 82 4.64 -5.19 16.69
C GLN A 82 3.76 -5.62 15.52
N ALA A 83 2.53 -6.05 15.78
CA ALA A 83 1.58 -6.48 14.74
C ALA A 83 1.24 -5.35 13.75
N GLU A 84 1.04 -4.11 14.22
CA GLU A 84 0.81 -2.93 13.36
C GLU A 84 2.02 -2.64 12.45
N ILE A 85 3.23 -2.72 13.00
CA ILE A 85 4.48 -2.53 12.22
C ILE A 85 4.62 -3.67 11.20
N THR A 86 4.44 -4.91 11.62
CA THR A 86 4.53 -6.09 10.75
C THR A 86 3.54 -5.99 9.60
N ARG A 87 2.28 -5.67 9.87
CA ARG A 87 1.22 -5.54 8.88
C ARG A 87 1.45 -4.40 7.89
N SER A 88 1.96 -3.26 8.35
CA SER A 88 1.89 -2.02 7.57
C SER A 88 3.23 -1.55 7.00
N LEU A 89 4.35 -2.19 7.37
CA LEU A 89 5.70 -1.87 6.88
C LEU A 89 6.34 -3.06 6.16
N PHE A 90 6.36 -4.24 6.76
CA PHE A 90 7.10 -5.37 6.21
C PHE A 90 6.65 -5.84 4.82
N PRO A 91 5.35 -5.88 4.45
CA PRO A 91 4.97 -6.21 3.09
C PRO A 91 5.64 -5.33 2.03
N THR A 92 5.72 -4.02 2.30
CA THR A 92 6.40 -3.08 1.41
C THR A 92 7.91 -3.32 1.35
N LEU A 93 8.57 -3.57 2.50
CA LEU A 93 10.00 -3.88 2.55
C LEU A 93 10.32 -5.17 1.78
N TRP A 94 9.59 -6.25 2.05
CA TRP A 94 9.84 -7.56 1.47
C TRP A 94 9.57 -7.60 -0.04
N MET A 95 8.42 -7.10 -0.49
CA MET A 95 8.11 -7.07 -1.93
C MET A 95 9.09 -6.18 -2.70
N THR A 96 9.40 -5.01 -2.17
CA THR A 96 10.41 -4.13 -2.77
C THR A 96 11.75 -4.83 -2.92
N ARG A 97 12.22 -5.51 -1.86
CA ARG A 97 13.47 -6.29 -1.89
C ARG A 97 13.42 -7.46 -2.89
N ALA A 98 12.26 -8.12 -3.01
CA ALA A 98 12.10 -9.28 -3.88
C ALA A 98 12.11 -8.91 -5.38
N VAL A 99 11.49 -7.79 -5.76
CA VAL A 99 11.42 -7.38 -7.18
C VAL A 99 12.67 -6.65 -7.68
N LEU A 100 13.40 -6.00 -6.78
CA LEU A 100 14.52 -5.13 -7.12
C LEU A 100 15.64 -5.80 -7.96
N PRO A 101 16.05 -7.04 -7.70
CA PRO A 101 17.10 -7.70 -8.52
C PRO A 101 16.74 -7.84 -9.99
N SER A 102 15.48 -8.20 -10.31
CA SER A 102 15.01 -8.33 -11.69
C SER A 102 14.91 -6.99 -12.41
N MET A 103 14.46 -5.94 -11.70
CA MET A 103 14.40 -4.58 -12.23
C MET A 103 15.83 -4.04 -12.49
N LYS A 104 16.77 -4.23 -11.57
CA LYS A 104 18.17 -3.83 -11.75
C LYS A 104 18.84 -4.54 -12.94
N ALA A 105 18.62 -5.83 -13.10
CA ALA A 105 19.16 -6.60 -14.23
C ALA A 105 18.69 -6.07 -15.58
N ARG A 106 17.50 -5.47 -15.62
CA ARG A 106 16.90 -4.88 -16.82
C ARG A 106 17.12 -3.37 -16.94
N GLN A 107 17.72 -2.73 -15.94
CA GLN A 107 17.92 -1.28 -15.87
C GLN A 107 16.60 -0.50 -16.09
N SER A 108 15.51 -1.02 -15.57
CA SER A 108 14.18 -0.44 -15.74
C SER A 108 13.19 -1.01 -14.72
N GLY A 109 12.40 -0.14 -14.11
CA GLY A 109 11.32 -0.54 -13.19
C GLY A 109 10.67 0.65 -12.50
N THR A 110 9.47 0.42 -11.98
CA THR A 110 8.77 1.41 -11.14
C THR A 110 8.19 0.71 -9.90
N ILE A 111 8.50 1.25 -8.73
CA ILE A 111 7.93 0.81 -7.47
C ILE A 111 7.02 1.92 -6.95
N VAL A 112 5.73 1.61 -6.76
CA VAL A 112 4.73 2.53 -6.22
C VAL A 112 4.28 2.02 -4.86
N ASN A 113 4.67 2.71 -3.80
CA ASN A 113 4.28 2.38 -2.44
C ASN A 113 2.99 3.09 -2.04
N VAL A 114 2.09 2.40 -1.35
CA VAL A 114 0.90 3.01 -0.76
C VAL A 114 1.19 3.32 0.72
N SER A 115 1.53 4.58 0.98
CA SER A 115 1.73 5.12 2.32
C SER A 115 0.40 5.56 2.94
N SER A 116 0.36 6.69 3.64
CA SER A 116 -0.85 7.33 4.20
C SER A 116 -0.54 8.74 4.65
N VAL A 117 -1.51 9.66 4.58
CA VAL A 117 -1.44 10.94 5.30
C VAL A 117 -1.49 10.76 6.83
N ALA A 118 -1.91 9.58 7.30
CA ALA A 118 -1.96 9.23 8.72
C ALA A 118 -0.58 9.00 9.37
N THR A 119 0.51 9.44 8.75
CA THR A 119 1.82 9.61 9.42
C THR A 119 1.74 10.59 10.61
N ARG A 120 0.65 11.33 10.73
CA ARG A 120 0.30 12.24 11.81
C ARG A 120 -1.14 12.02 12.31
N GLY A 121 -1.54 10.77 12.52
CA GLY A 121 -2.89 10.42 12.92
C GLY A 121 -3.05 10.16 14.43
N VAL A 122 -4.20 10.52 15.01
CA VAL A 122 -4.56 10.18 16.40
C VAL A 122 -4.88 8.69 16.54
N ASN A 123 -4.73 8.14 17.73
CA ASN A 123 -5.12 6.77 18.12
C ASN A 123 -4.56 5.64 17.23
N ARG A 124 -3.49 5.87 16.47
CA ARG A 124 -2.86 4.89 15.59
C ARG A 124 -1.35 5.11 15.42
N VAL A 125 -0.68 5.48 16.52
CA VAL A 125 0.75 5.81 16.50
C VAL A 125 1.64 4.71 15.89
N PRO A 126 1.46 3.40 16.19
CA PRO A 126 2.27 2.36 15.54
C PRO A 126 2.06 2.28 14.02
N TYR A 127 0.83 2.43 13.55
CA TYR A 127 0.54 2.52 12.12
C TYR A 127 1.18 3.77 11.48
N SER A 128 1.13 4.91 12.16
CA SER A 128 1.78 6.15 11.70
C SER A 128 3.29 5.96 11.56
N ALA A 129 3.93 5.30 12.53
CA ALA A 129 5.35 4.95 12.48
C ALA A 129 5.67 4.02 11.30
N ALA A 130 4.84 3.00 11.05
CA ALA A 130 5.00 2.10 9.91
C ALA A 130 4.92 2.85 8.57
N LYS A 131 3.95 3.75 8.41
CA LYS A 131 3.79 4.54 7.17
C LYS A 131 4.85 5.63 7.02
N GLY A 132 5.37 6.18 8.11
CA GLY A 132 6.59 6.99 8.11
C GLY A 132 7.80 6.19 7.61
N GLY A 133 7.91 4.92 8.01
CA GLY A 133 8.92 3.98 7.48
C GLY A 133 8.78 3.75 5.98
N VAL A 134 7.56 3.63 5.45
CA VAL A 134 7.31 3.53 3.99
C VAL A 134 7.77 4.80 3.27
N ASN A 135 7.54 5.99 3.84
CA ASN A 135 8.02 7.25 3.26
C ASN A 135 9.55 7.29 3.21
N ALA A 136 10.22 6.92 4.30
CA ALA A 136 11.68 6.87 4.37
C ALA A 136 12.27 5.84 3.39
N LEU A 137 11.68 4.63 3.31
CA LEU A 137 12.06 3.61 2.33
C LEU A 137 11.97 4.16 0.90
N THR A 138 10.87 4.83 0.56
CA THR A 138 10.64 5.41 -0.77
C THR A 138 11.74 6.39 -1.15
N ALA A 139 12.07 7.31 -0.24
CA ALA A 139 13.11 8.32 -0.49
C ALA A 139 14.51 7.71 -0.59
N ALA A 140 14.88 6.82 0.34
CA ALA A 140 16.19 6.20 0.38
C ALA A 140 16.44 5.30 -0.84
N LEU A 141 15.47 4.44 -1.17
CA LEU A 141 15.62 3.52 -2.29
C LEU A 141 15.60 4.24 -3.64
N ALA A 142 14.88 5.34 -3.77
CA ALA A 142 14.93 6.17 -4.99
C ALA A 142 16.35 6.68 -5.25
N MET A 143 17.09 7.07 -4.22
CA MET A 143 18.50 7.49 -4.34
C MET A 143 19.40 6.32 -4.76
N GLU A 144 19.20 5.13 -4.20
CA GLU A 144 20.03 3.96 -4.50
C GLU A 144 19.76 3.39 -5.90
N ALA A 145 18.50 3.44 -6.38
CA ALA A 145 18.06 2.74 -7.58
C ALA A 145 17.96 3.63 -8.83
N ALA A 146 18.12 4.95 -8.70
CA ALA A 146 17.98 5.88 -9.81
C ALA A 146 18.99 5.62 -10.95
N ALA A 147 20.23 5.30 -10.61
CA ALA A 147 21.29 4.97 -11.59
C ALA A 147 20.98 3.68 -12.38
N ASP A 148 20.13 2.81 -11.85
CA ASP A 148 19.66 1.59 -12.50
C ASP A 148 18.37 1.81 -13.30
N GLY A 149 17.95 3.06 -13.54
CA GLY A 149 16.75 3.39 -14.29
C GLY A 149 15.44 3.03 -13.55
N ILE A 150 15.47 2.88 -12.24
CA ILE A 150 14.33 2.47 -11.41
C ILE A 150 13.78 3.70 -10.69
N ARG A 151 12.47 3.92 -10.81
CA ARG A 151 11.74 4.94 -10.04
C ARG A 151 11.09 4.32 -8.81
N VAL A 152 11.17 5.01 -7.69
CA VAL A 152 10.49 4.62 -6.44
C VAL A 152 9.71 5.81 -5.94
N VAL A 153 8.40 5.65 -5.86
CA VAL A 153 7.46 6.71 -5.48
C VAL A 153 6.42 6.18 -4.51
N ALA A 154 5.71 7.06 -3.84
CA ALA A 154 4.58 6.66 -3.02
C ALA A 154 3.38 7.57 -3.25
N THR A 155 2.18 7.03 -3.05
CA THR A 155 0.99 7.81 -2.73
C THR A 155 0.74 7.77 -1.23
N ALA A 156 0.17 8.83 -0.67
CA ALA A 156 -0.29 8.89 0.71
C ALA A 156 -1.80 9.17 0.75
N PRO A 157 -2.64 8.13 0.69
CA PRO A 157 -4.09 8.25 0.79
C PRO A 157 -4.55 8.89 2.10
N GLY A 158 -5.60 9.71 2.01
CA GLY A 158 -6.43 10.12 3.14
C GLY A 158 -7.54 9.12 3.46
N GLY A 159 -8.62 9.58 4.09
CA GLY A 159 -9.82 8.79 4.24
C GLY A 159 -10.36 8.35 2.88
N THR A 160 -10.72 7.07 2.78
CA THR A 160 -11.20 6.50 1.52
C THR A 160 -12.58 5.88 1.72
N GLU A 161 -13.55 6.36 0.96
CA GLU A 161 -14.87 5.77 0.90
C GLU A 161 -14.80 4.46 0.13
N ALA A 162 -15.03 3.36 0.84
CA ALA A 162 -14.96 2.02 0.29
C ALA A 162 -16.14 1.18 0.79
N PRO A 163 -16.58 0.18 0.02
CA PRO A 163 -17.58 -0.76 0.50
C PRO A 163 -17.11 -1.48 1.76
N PRO A 164 -18.04 -2.04 2.55
CA PRO A 164 -17.67 -2.85 3.70
C PRO A 164 -16.65 -3.94 3.32
N ARG A 165 -15.66 -4.13 4.17
CA ARG A 165 -14.60 -5.13 3.90
C ARG A 165 -15.15 -6.53 4.00
N THR A 166 -14.91 -7.34 3.00
CA THR A 166 -15.19 -8.77 3.02
C THR A 166 -14.32 -9.48 4.07
N ILE A 167 -13.06 -9.02 4.24
CA ILE A 167 -12.12 -9.55 5.23
C ILE A 167 -11.73 -8.42 6.18
N PRO A 168 -12.11 -8.50 7.46
CA PRO A 168 -11.72 -7.52 8.46
C PRO A 168 -10.20 -7.43 8.63
N ARG A 169 -9.67 -6.23 8.90
CA ARG A 169 -8.25 -6.04 9.22
C ARG A 169 -7.88 -6.51 10.62
N GLY A 170 -8.83 -6.51 11.51
CA GLY A 170 -8.69 -6.86 12.91
C GLY A 170 -10.05 -7.09 13.55
N PRO A 171 -10.11 -7.30 14.87
CA PRO A 171 -11.34 -7.65 15.59
C PRO A 171 -12.40 -6.55 15.59
N GLY A 172 -12.07 -5.33 15.21
CA GLY A 172 -12.95 -4.18 15.37
C GLY A 172 -12.92 -3.61 16.80
N PRO A 173 -13.63 -2.49 17.06
CA PRO A 173 -13.70 -1.94 18.40
C PRO A 173 -14.58 -2.78 19.32
N GLU A 174 -14.16 -2.95 20.56
CA GLU A 174 -14.88 -3.67 21.61
C GLU A 174 -15.36 -2.67 22.69
N GLY A 175 -16.66 -2.41 22.70
CA GLY A 175 -17.31 -1.53 23.67
C GLY A 175 -17.17 -0.03 23.38
N ALA A 176 -17.92 0.76 24.13
CA ALA A 176 -18.12 2.20 23.86
C ALA A 176 -16.81 3.02 23.84
N GLN A 177 -15.81 2.65 24.63
CA GLN A 177 -14.54 3.37 24.66
C GLN A 177 -13.73 3.19 23.38
N GLU A 178 -13.63 1.97 22.84
CA GLU A 178 -12.91 1.73 21.59
C GLU A 178 -13.69 2.28 20.38
N GLU A 179 -15.02 2.24 20.42
CA GLU A 179 -15.88 2.91 19.44
C GLU A 179 -15.62 4.42 19.41
N GLN A 180 -15.50 5.05 20.59
CA GLN A 180 -15.15 6.48 20.70
C GLN A 180 -13.76 6.76 20.10
N TRP A 181 -12.76 5.94 20.38
CA TRP A 181 -11.42 6.11 19.80
C TRP A 181 -11.41 5.94 18.29
N ALA A 182 -12.18 4.98 17.77
CA ALA A 182 -12.35 4.78 16.34
C ALA A 182 -13.04 5.99 15.68
N GLN A 183 -14.07 6.54 16.32
CA GLN A 183 -14.76 7.75 15.84
C GLN A 183 -13.83 8.96 15.80
N GLN A 184 -12.96 9.16 16.81
CA GLN A 184 -11.95 10.22 16.80
C GLN A 184 -11.00 10.13 15.60
N VAL A 185 -10.69 8.92 15.12
CA VAL A 185 -9.89 8.73 13.89
C VAL A 185 -10.65 9.19 12.66
N VAL A 186 -11.97 8.91 12.60
CA VAL A 186 -12.84 9.37 11.50
C VAL A 186 -12.92 10.89 11.49
N ASP A 187 -13.22 11.48 12.65
CA ASP A 187 -13.38 12.93 12.82
C ASP A 187 -12.08 13.65 12.43
N GLN A 188 -10.94 13.24 12.98
CA GLN A 188 -9.63 13.81 12.65
C GLN A 188 -9.33 13.70 11.15
N THR A 189 -9.69 12.59 10.51
CA THR A 189 -9.43 12.38 9.08
C THR A 189 -10.25 13.35 8.21
N VAL A 190 -11.49 13.64 8.58
CA VAL A 190 -12.34 14.63 7.89
C VAL A 190 -11.84 16.04 8.16
N ASP A 191 -11.59 16.37 9.42
CA ASP A 191 -11.16 17.71 9.85
C ASP A 191 -9.81 18.13 9.25
N SER A 192 -8.89 17.17 9.07
CA SER A 192 -7.60 17.43 8.43
C SER A 192 -7.69 17.62 6.91
N SER A 193 -8.77 17.17 6.28
CA SER A 193 -8.98 17.33 4.86
C SER A 193 -9.59 18.70 4.54
N LEU A 194 -8.95 19.49 3.68
CA LEU A 194 -9.53 20.76 3.20
C LEU A 194 -10.83 20.54 2.43
N MET A 195 -11.01 19.37 1.82
CA MET A 195 -12.24 18.99 1.11
C MET A 195 -13.35 18.49 2.03
N GLN A 196 -13.08 18.32 3.33
CA GLN A 196 -14.06 17.93 4.38
C GLN A 196 -14.83 16.64 4.03
N ARG A 197 -14.20 15.71 3.33
CA ARG A 197 -14.77 14.41 2.94
C ARG A 197 -13.72 13.34 2.75
N TYR A 198 -14.15 12.11 2.71
CA TYR A 198 -13.36 11.00 2.20
C TYR A 198 -13.25 11.07 0.67
N GLY A 199 -12.14 10.59 0.12
CA GLY A 199 -11.97 10.39 -1.30
C GLY A 199 -12.57 9.06 -1.75
N THR A 200 -13.00 8.98 -2.99
CA THR A 200 -13.49 7.74 -3.61
C THR A 200 -12.33 6.78 -3.91
N LEU A 201 -12.63 5.50 -4.14
CA LEU A 201 -11.63 4.51 -4.59
C LEU A 201 -10.91 4.96 -5.86
N ARG A 202 -11.66 5.56 -6.80
CA ARG A 202 -11.10 6.06 -8.06
C ARG A 202 -10.12 7.21 -7.84
N GLU A 203 -10.45 8.17 -6.98
CA GLU A 203 -9.55 9.28 -6.62
C GLU A 203 -8.26 8.80 -5.97
N GLN A 204 -8.25 7.64 -5.32
CA GLN A 204 -7.04 7.02 -4.77
C GLN A 204 -6.27 6.18 -5.80
N ALA A 205 -6.97 5.50 -6.70
CA ALA A 205 -6.35 4.59 -7.66
C ALA A 205 -5.69 5.31 -8.86
N GLU A 206 -6.29 6.37 -9.38
CA GLU A 206 -5.77 7.10 -10.53
C GLU A 206 -4.36 7.71 -10.31
N PRO A 207 -4.04 8.31 -9.15
CA PRO A 207 -2.67 8.75 -8.86
C PRO A 207 -1.65 7.60 -8.83
N ILE A 208 -2.04 6.41 -8.37
CA ILE A 208 -1.18 5.22 -8.40
C ILE A 208 -0.88 4.83 -9.85
N VAL A 209 -1.91 4.78 -10.71
CA VAL A 209 -1.76 4.47 -12.14
C VAL A 209 -0.89 5.52 -12.85
N PHE A 210 -1.09 6.80 -12.57
CA PHE A 210 -0.26 7.88 -13.09
C PHE A 210 1.21 7.71 -12.70
N LEU A 211 1.49 7.50 -11.41
CA LEU A 211 2.86 7.32 -10.91
C LEU A 211 3.53 6.05 -11.46
N ALA A 212 2.75 5.01 -11.76
CA ALA A 212 3.24 3.78 -12.37
C ALA A 212 3.59 3.95 -13.87
N SER A 213 3.03 4.94 -14.54
CA SER A 213 3.16 5.14 -15.99
C SER A 213 4.37 5.98 -16.38
N ASP A 214 4.70 5.99 -17.69
CA ASP A 214 5.75 6.84 -18.28
C ASP A 214 5.43 8.34 -18.22
N ALA A 215 4.16 8.71 -18.02
CA ALA A 215 3.77 10.10 -17.79
C ALA A 215 4.42 10.69 -16.52
N ALA A 216 4.84 9.82 -15.58
CA ALA A 216 5.57 10.19 -14.37
C ALA A 216 7.09 9.92 -14.47
N SER A 217 7.67 9.81 -15.65
CA SER A 217 9.06 9.39 -15.89
C SER A 217 10.11 10.25 -15.18
N TYR A 218 9.82 11.50 -14.87
CA TYR A 218 10.73 12.40 -14.13
C TYR A 218 10.36 12.55 -12.63
N ILE A 219 9.50 11.65 -12.11
CA ILE A 219 9.06 11.66 -10.70
C ILE A 219 9.63 10.44 -10.00
N THR A 220 10.50 10.65 -9.01
CA THR A 220 11.04 9.61 -8.12
C THR A 220 11.37 10.21 -6.75
N GLY A 221 11.46 9.38 -5.70
CA GLY A 221 11.83 9.79 -4.34
C GLY A 221 10.76 10.61 -3.61
N THR A 222 9.55 10.73 -4.17
CA THR A 222 8.48 11.56 -3.60
C THR A 222 7.33 10.73 -3.05
N VAL A 223 6.64 11.33 -2.09
CA VAL A 223 5.37 10.85 -1.55
C VAL A 223 4.30 11.87 -1.97
N LEU A 224 3.36 11.44 -2.80
CA LEU A 224 2.24 12.26 -3.27
C LEU A 224 1.05 12.14 -2.30
N PRO A 225 0.70 13.18 -1.54
CA PRO A 225 -0.50 13.16 -0.72
C PRO A 225 -1.77 13.13 -1.59
N VAL A 226 -2.67 12.20 -1.28
CA VAL A 226 -3.99 12.07 -1.92
C VAL A 226 -5.06 12.11 -0.80
N GLY A 227 -5.02 13.18 -0.02
CA GLY A 227 -5.77 13.35 1.23
C GLY A 227 -6.75 14.52 1.24
N GLY A 228 -7.13 15.05 0.05
CA GLY A 228 -8.02 16.20 -0.01
C GLY A 228 -7.46 17.47 0.64
N GLY A 229 -6.13 17.63 0.62
CA GLY A 229 -5.40 18.76 1.22
C GLY A 229 -4.68 18.43 2.53
N ASP A 230 -4.94 17.28 3.15
CA ASP A 230 -4.11 16.77 4.24
C ASP A 230 -2.74 16.32 3.68
N GLN A 231 -1.66 16.86 4.23
CA GLN A 231 -0.28 16.60 3.78
C GLN A 231 0.38 15.43 4.53
N GLY A 232 -0.13 15.05 5.70
CA GLY A 232 0.39 13.92 6.49
C GLY A 232 1.87 14.06 6.83
N MET A 233 2.34 15.19 7.30
CA MET A 233 3.76 15.37 7.68
C MET A 233 4.03 15.05 9.13
#